data_44bb481e7f8b599398c048b006b6b61e
#
_entry.id   44bb481e7f8b599398c048b006b6b61e
#
_cell.length_a   1.000
_cell.length_b   1.000
_cell.length_c   1.000
_cell.angle_alpha   90.00
_cell.angle_beta   90.00
_cell.angle_gamma   90.00
#
_symmetry.space_group_name_H-M   'P 1'
#
loop_
_entity.id
_entity.type
_entity.pdbx_description
1 polymer ?
#
loop_
_entity_poly.entity_id
_entity_poly.type
_entity_poly.pdbx_seq_one_letter_code
_entity_poly.pdbx_strand_id
1 'polypeptide(L)'
;MKKTLFLVGFLVLLALARAEDDDDDEKDKKKDKDSVGTVIGIDLGTTYSCVGVFKNGRVEIIANDQGNRITPSYVAFTPEGERLIGDAAKNQLTTNPENTVFDAKRLIGRTWGEKSVQHDVKFFPFKVIEKNNKPHVEVQVGSERKLFAPEEISAMVLIKMKEIAEAYLGKSIQNAVVTVPAYFNDAQRQATKDAGVIAGLNVMRIINEPTAAAIAYGLDKREGEKNILVFDLGGGTFDVSLLTIDNGVFEVVATNGDTHLGGEDFDQRVMDHFIKLYKKKKGKDIRKSNRAVQKLRREVEKAKRAS
;
A
#
# COMPACT_ATOMS: atom_id res chain seq x y z
N MET A 1 -4.59 7.91 22.23
CA MET A 1 -3.84 6.83 21.59
C MET A 1 -4.32 6.44 20.19
N LYS A 2 -5.42 7.02 19.67
CA LYS A 2 -6.05 6.60 18.39
C LYS A 2 -5.51 7.28 17.10
N LYS A 3 -4.57 8.22 17.19
CA LYS A 3 -4.02 8.94 16.01
C LYS A 3 -2.62 8.50 15.59
N THR A 4 -1.99 7.62 16.31
CA THR A 4 -0.55 7.35 16.19
C THR A 4 -0.21 6.20 15.25
N LEU A 5 -1.13 5.27 15.03
CA LEU A 5 -0.85 4.03 14.29
C LEU A 5 -0.82 4.19 12.76
N PHE A 6 -1.45 5.23 12.21
CA PHE A 6 -1.53 5.46 10.75
C PHE A 6 -0.45 6.40 10.20
N LEU A 7 0.38 6.98 11.05
CA LEU A 7 1.37 7.99 10.65
C LEU A 7 2.74 7.40 10.32
N VAL A 8 2.95 6.13 10.62
CA VAL A 8 4.29 5.54 10.73
C VAL A 8 4.95 5.23 9.40
N GLY A 9 4.23 4.82 8.38
CA GLY A 9 4.81 4.49 7.06
C GLY A 9 5.16 5.69 6.19
N PHE A 10 4.77 6.88 6.61
CA PHE A 10 4.62 7.97 5.64
C PHE A 10 5.65 9.10 5.67
N LEU A 11 6.37 9.28 6.74
CA LEU A 11 7.19 10.48 6.98
C LEU A 11 8.62 10.45 6.42
N VAL A 12 9.04 9.35 5.81
CA VAL A 12 10.42 9.18 5.29
C VAL A 12 10.74 9.97 4.04
N LEU A 13 9.73 10.36 3.37
CA LEU A 13 9.89 11.08 2.10
C LEU A 13 10.55 12.44 2.21
N LEU A 14 10.78 12.88 3.41
CA LEU A 14 11.13 14.25 3.70
C LEU A 14 12.57 14.51 4.05
N ALA A 15 13.28 13.50 4.49
CA ALA A 15 14.71 13.69 4.79
C ALA A 15 15.52 13.97 3.52
N LEU A 16 15.05 13.50 2.36
CA LEU A 16 15.73 13.73 1.08
C LEU A 16 15.31 15.03 0.38
N ALA A 17 14.10 15.54 0.64
CA ALA A 17 13.68 16.84 0.12
C ALA A 17 14.27 18.03 0.91
N ARG A 18 14.76 17.77 2.13
CA ARG A 18 15.26 18.82 3.03
C ARG A 18 16.71 19.24 2.77
N ALA A 19 17.41 18.54 1.90
CA ALA A 19 18.80 18.89 1.54
C ALA A 19 18.92 20.04 0.52
N GLU A 20 17.81 20.53 -0.03
CA GLU A 20 17.83 21.48 -1.16
C GLU A 20 17.04 22.79 -0.94
N ASP A 21 16.37 23.00 0.21
CA ASP A 21 15.51 24.19 0.41
C ASP A 21 16.04 25.27 1.39
N ASP A 22 17.32 25.25 1.76
CA ASP A 22 17.91 26.28 2.63
C ASP A 22 18.75 27.32 1.86
N ASP A 23 18.24 27.90 0.78
CA ASP A 23 18.80 29.14 0.22
C ASP A 23 17.75 29.86 -0.66
N ASP A 24 16.92 30.65 -0.03
CA ASP A 24 16.21 31.75 -0.70
C ASP A 24 16.66 33.08 -0.08
N ASP A 25 17.66 33.69 -0.70
CA ASP A 25 17.74 35.14 -0.90
C ASP A 25 18.79 35.53 -1.96
N GLU A 26 18.25 36.15 -3.02
CA GLU A 26 18.87 37.07 -4.00
C GLU A 26 19.91 36.57 -5.00
N LYS A 27 19.48 36.68 -6.27
CA LYS A 27 20.23 37.02 -7.50
C LYS A 27 20.72 35.89 -8.38
N ASP A 28 20.18 36.03 -9.58
CA ASP A 28 20.71 35.71 -10.90
C ASP A 28 20.21 34.43 -11.59
N LYS A 29 19.51 34.74 -12.67
CA LYS A 29 19.13 33.83 -13.76
C LYS A 29 20.32 32.97 -14.23
N LYS A 30 20.54 31.84 -13.64
CA LYS A 30 21.14 30.68 -14.28
C LYS A 30 20.08 29.60 -14.34
N LYS A 31 19.78 29.15 -15.54
CA LYS A 31 18.96 27.95 -15.78
C LYS A 31 19.60 26.77 -15.06
N ASP A 32 19.16 26.49 -13.85
CA ASP A 32 19.48 25.24 -13.17
C ASP A 32 18.77 24.09 -13.88
N LYS A 33 19.58 23.28 -14.57
CA LYS A 33 19.16 22.08 -15.27
C LYS A 33 18.92 20.90 -14.31
N ASP A 34 19.03 21.09 -12.98
CA ASP A 34 19.05 20.02 -11.99
C ASP A 34 18.06 20.18 -10.81
N SER A 35 17.00 20.98 -10.95
CA SER A 35 15.97 20.95 -9.89
C SER A 35 15.17 19.65 -9.99
N VAL A 36 15.29 18.80 -8.96
CA VAL A 36 14.63 17.49 -8.88
C VAL A 36 13.09 17.61 -8.97
N GLY A 37 12.53 18.79 -8.79
CA GLY A 37 11.10 19.03 -8.80
C GLY A 37 10.41 18.45 -7.54
N THR A 38 9.10 18.47 -7.53
CA THR A 38 8.34 17.95 -6.38
C THR A 38 8.40 16.44 -6.34
N VAL A 39 8.80 15.91 -5.19
CA VAL A 39 8.83 14.48 -4.87
C VAL A 39 7.65 14.14 -3.99
N ILE A 40 6.92 13.09 -4.33
CA ILE A 40 5.87 12.53 -3.49
C ILE A 40 6.33 11.25 -2.81
N GLY A 41 5.69 10.93 -1.72
CA GLY A 41 5.85 9.69 -1.05
C GLY A 41 4.67 8.77 -1.16
N ILE A 42 4.97 7.52 -1.41
CA ILE A 42 3.95 6.51 -1.52
C ILE A 42 4.28 5.35 -0.59
N ASP A 43 3.37 5.09 0.33
CA ASP A 43 3.30 3.81 1.02
C ASP A 43 2.38 2.88 0.20
N LEU A 44 3.01 1.94 -0.51
CA LEU A 44 2.30 0.95 -1.31
C LEU A 44 1.99 -0.28 -0.45
N GLY A 45 0.93 -0.19 0.36
CA GLY A 45 0.56 -1.25 1.29
C GLY A 45 -0.19 -2.42 0.65
N THR A 46 -0.20 -3.56 1.34
CA THR A 46 -0.93 -4.77 0.90
C THR A 46 -2.43 -4.50 0.81
N THR A 47 -3.01 -3.90 1.85
CA THR A 47 -4.46 -3.65 1.97
C THR A 47 -4.83 -2.22 1.58
N TYR A 48 -4.05 -1.24 2.04
CA TYR A 48 -4.24 0.19 1.80
C TYR A 48 -2.93 0.86 1.44
N SER A 49 -3.02 1.82 0.54
CA SER A 49 -1.90 2.70 0.18
C SER A 49 -2.17 4.14 0.59
N CYS A 50 -1.13 4.93 0.75
CA CYS A 50 -1.28 6.35 0.97
C CYS A 50 -0.19 7.17 0.27
N VAL A 51 -0.49 8.45 0.05
CA VAL A 51 0.40 9.39 -0.62
C VAL A 51 0.53 10.67 0.18
N GLY A 52 1.69 11.29 0.15
CA GLY A 52 1.93 12.59 0.76
C GLY A 52 3.08 13.34 0.14
N VAL A 53 3.22 14.55 0.62
CA VAL A 53 4.18 15.51 0.12
C VAL A 53 4.75 16.33 1.27
N PHE A 54 5.97 16.80 1.10
CA PHE A 54 6.52 17.87 1.94
C PHE A 54 6.12 19.21 1.38
N LYS A 55 5.45 20.01 2.19
CA LYS A 55 4.99 21.32 1.81
C LYS A 55 4.97 22.23 3.06
N ASN A 56 5.44 23.46 2.90
CA ASN A 56 5.43 24.45 4.00
C ASN A 56 6.14 23.94 5.28
N GLY A 57 7.30 23.29 5.11
CA GLY A 57 8.13 22.82 6.22
C GLY A 57 7.59 21.60 6.98
N ARG A 58 6.53 20.93 6.47
CA ARG A 58 5.91 19.76 7.10
C ARG A 58 5.41 18.74 6.08
N VAL A 59 5.20 17.53 6.56
CA VAL A 59 4.54 16.47 5.78
C VAL A 59 3.04 16.66 5.80
N GLU A 60 2.45 16.53 4.64
CA GLU A 60 1.00 16.49 4.47
C GLU A 60 0.60 15.19 3.80
N ILE A 61 -0.22 14.38 4.52
CA ILE A 61 -0.88 13.22 3.94
C ILE A 61 -2.07 13.71 3.15
N ILE A 62 -2.10 13.34 1.88
CA ILE A 62 -3.10 13.82 0.94
C ILE A 62 -4.33 12.90 1.01
N ALA A 63 -5.51 13.51 1.14
CA ALA A 63 -6.77 12.79 1.09
C ALA A 63 -7.17 12.50 -0.37
N ASN A 64 -7.76 11.33 -0.60
CA ASN A 64 -8.34 10.96 -1.88
C ASN A 64 -9.68 11.70 -2.14
N ASP A 65 -10.31 11.43 -3.28
CA ASP A 65 -11.60 12.00 -3.71
C ASP A 65 -12.77 11.67 -2.78
N GLN A 66 -12.63 10.66 -1.90
CA GLN A 66 -13.59 10.31 -0.85
C GLN A 66 -13.28 10.97 0.50
N GLY A 67 -12.24 11.81 0.58
CA GLY A 67 -11.78 12.45 1.81
C GLY A 67 -10.97 11.53 2.73
N ASN A 68 -10.62 10.33 2.29
CA ASN A 68 -9.83 9.38 3.06
C ASN A 68 -8.34 9.58 2.80
N ARG A 69 -7.52 9.54 3.86
CA ARG A 69 -6.05 9.62 3.76
C ARG A 69 -5.38 8.31 3.38
N ILE A 70 -6.14 7.22 3.31
CA ILE A 70 -5.73 5.92 2.82
C ILE A 70 -6.67 5.49 1.71
N THR A 71 -6.13 4.79 0.72
CA THR A 71 -6.86 4.29 -0.44
C THR A 71 -6.70 2.79 -0.51
N PRO A 72 -7.76 1.99 -0.66
CA PRO A 72 -7.65 0.55 -0.83
C PRO A 72 -6.73 0.18 -2.00
N SER A 73 -5.82 -0.76 -1.79
CA SER A 73 -4.93 -1.31 -2.83
C SER A 73 -5.71 -2.31 -3.71
N TYR A 74 -6.81 -1.84 -4.29
CA TYR A 74 -7.79 -2.62 -5.05
C TYR A 74 -7.92 -2.08 -6.46
N VAL A 75 -8.01 -3.00 -7.43
CA VAL A 75 -8.27 -2.69 -8.85
C VAL A 75 -9.40 -3.59 -9.33
N ALA A 76 -10.43 -3.02 -9.93
CA ALA A 76 -11.54 -3.79 -10.50
C ALA A 76 -11.76 -3.45 -11.97
N PHE A 77 -12.21 -4.45 -12.73
CA PHE A 77 -12.55 -4.31 -14.14
C PHE A 77 -14.05 -4.58 -14.32
N THR A 78 -14.74 -3.63 -14.93
CA THR A 78 -16.19 -3.74 -15.11
C THR A 78 -16.54 -4.49 -16.41
N PRO A 79 -17.78 -4.99 -16.54
CA PRO A 79 -18.26 -5.58 -17.79
C PRO A 79 -18.22 -4.62 -18.97
N GLU A 80 -18.30 -3.30 -18.72
CA GLU A 80 -18.22 -2.25 -19.73
C GLU A 80 -16.78 -1.97 -20.17
N GLY A 81 -15.78 -2.59 -19.49
CA GLY A 81 -14.37 -2.42 -19.78
C GLY A 81 -13.69 -1.29 -19.02
N GLU A 82 -14.38 -0.67 -18.05
CA GLU A 82 -13.81 0.35 -17.20
C GLU A 82 -12.86 -0.26 -16.15
N ARG A 83 -11.83 0.49 -15.79
CA ARG A 83 -10.91 0.17 -14.71
C ARG A 83 -11.19 1.08 -13.51
N LEU A 84 -11.53 0.48 -12.39
CA LEU A 84 -11.75 1.15 -11.11
C LEU A 84 -10.58 0.90 -10.17
N ILE A 85 -10.21 1.88 -9.36
CA ILE A 85 -9.11 1.78 -8.40
C ILE A 85 -9.56 2.34 -7.05
N GLY A 86 -9.05 1.75 -5.96
CA GLY A 86 -9.32 2.23 -4.61
C GLY A 86 -10.72 1.89 -4.10
N ASP A 87 -11.39 2.85 -3.50
CA ASP A 87 -12.71 2.65 -2.88
C ASP A 87 -13.76 2.17 -3.89
N ALA A 88 -13.75 2.71 -5.11
CA ALA A 88 -14.64 2.27 -6.17
C ALA A 88 -14.44 0.80 -6.54
N ALA A 89 -13.19 0.35 -6.64
CA ALA A 89 -12.87 -1.05 -6.89
C ALA A 89 -13.28 -1.95 -5.71
N LYS A 90 -12.96 -1.57 -4.48
CA LYS A 90 -13.31 -2.33 -3.27
C LYS A 90 -14.82 -2.52 -3.14
N ASN A 91 -15.61 -1.52 -3.52
CA ASN A 91 -17.06 -1.58 -3.48
C ASN A 91 -17.65 -2.65 -4.43
N GLN A 92 -16.93 -3.03 -5.47
CA GLN A 92 -17.34 -4.08 -6.41
C GLN A 92 -17.02 -5.50 -5.97
N LEU A 93 -16.22 -5.69 -4.91
CA LEU A 93 -15.82 -7.02 -4.46
C LEU A 93 -17.01 -7.97 -4.22
N THR A 94 -18.16 -7.43 -3.86
CA THR A 94 -19.37 -8.23 -3.59
C THR A 94 -20.07 -8.71 -4.85
N THR A 95 -20.08 -7.88 -5.88
CA THR A 95 -20.87 -8.08 -7.12
C THR A 95 -20.00 -8.59 -8.26
N ASN A 96 -18.71 -8.34 -8.20
CA ASN A 96 -17.74 -8.66 -9.25
C ASN A 96 -16.40 -9.19 -8.65
N PRO A 97 -16.44 -10.25 -7.79
CA PRO A 97 -15.24 -10.72 -7.09
C PRO A 97 -14.17 -11.26 -8.02
N GLU A 98 -14.54 -11.92 -9.12
CA GLU A 98 -13.60 -12.56 -10.05
C GLU A 98 -12.76 -11.55 -10.86
N ASN A 99 -13.22 -10.30 -10.94
CA ASN A 99 -12.54 -9.21 -11.65
C ASN A 99 -12.15 -8.06 -10.71
N THR A 100 -12.14 -8.30 -9.40
CA THR A 100 -11.68 -7.35 -8.37
C THR A 100 -10.41 -7.89 -7.74
N VAL A 101 -9.29 -7.26 -8.06
CA VAL A 101 -7.94 -7.69 -7.69
C VAL A 101 -7.47 -6.90 -6.47
N PHE A 102 -6.91 -7.60 -5.50
CA PHE A 102 -6.30 -7.05 -4.29
C PHE A 102 -5.11 -7.91 -3.88
N ASP A 103 -4.36 -7.52 -2.87
CA ASP A 103 -3.20 -8.25 -2.36
C ASP A 103 -2.09 -8.51 -3.41
N ALA A 104 -2.02 -7.70 -4.47
CA ALA A 104 -0.99 -7.84 -5.50
C ALA A 104 0.44 -7.79 -4.93
N LYS A 105 0.64 -7.09 -3.80
CA LYS A 105 1.91 -7.02 -3.07
C LYS A 105 2.41 -8.39 -2.59
N ARG A 106 1.52 -9.37 -2.39
CA ARG A 106 1.89 -10.75 -2.03
C ARG A 106 2.49 -11.53 -3.21
N LEU A 107 2.22 -11.09 -4.43
CA LEU A 107 2.64 -11.75 -5.68
C LEU A 107 3.81 -11.05 -6.36
N ILE A 108 4.02 -9.74 -6.10
CA ILE A 108 4.99 -8.91 -6.81
C ILE A 108 6.42 -9.42 -6.63
N GLY A 109 7.16 -9.55 -7.73
CA GLY A 109 8.55 -10.00 -7.75
C GLY A 109 8.77 -11.46 -7.36
N ARG A 110 7.70 -12.27 -7.22
CA ARG A 110 7.77 -13.69 -6.84
C ARG A 110 7.69 -14.61 -8.04
N THR A 111 8.20 -15.83 -7.84
CA THR A 111 8.08 -16.91 -8.81
C THR A 111 6.84 -17.78 -8.53
N TRP A 112 6.31 -18.42 -9.58
CA TRP A 112 5.11 -19.25 -9.47
C TRP A 112 5.25 -20.40 -8.45
N GLY A 113 6.42 -21.06 -8.42
CA GLY A 113 6.69 -22.23 -7.57
C GLY A 113 6.87 -21.90 -6.07
N GLU A 114 6.91 -20.64 -5.66
CA GLU A 114 7.08 -20.28 -4.26
C GLU A 114 5.88 -20.75 -3.41
N LYS A 115 6.17 -21.34 -2.24
CA LYS A 115 5.14 -21.88 -1.34
C LYS A 115 4.13 -20.82 -0.91
N SER A 116 4.58 -19.59 -0.68
CA SER A 116 3.71 -18.46 -0.33
C SER A 116 2.72 -18.15 -1.47
N VAL A 117 3.19 -18.08 -2.72
CA VAL A 117 2.34 -17.85 -3.89
C VAL A 117 1.32 -18.97 -4.04
N GLN A 118 1.75 -20.25 -3.95
CA GLN A 118 0.87 -21.41 -4.05
C GLN A 118 -0.13 -21.50 -2.89
N HIS A 119 0.18 -20.92 -1.74
CA HIS A 119 -0.75 -20.79 -0.63
C HIS A 119 -1.79 -19.71 -0.92
N ASP A 120 -1.37 -18.50 -1.27
CA ASP A 120 -2.21 -17.32 -1.41
C ASP A 120 -3.21 -17.44 -2.56
N VAL A 121 -2.78 -18.00 -3.69
CA VAL A 121 -3.62 -18.23 -4.88
C VAL A 121 -4.91 -19.01 -4.56
N LYS A 122 -4.90 -19.87 -3.55
CA LYS A 122 -6.08 -20.67 -3.16
C LYS A 122 -7.19 -19.84 -2.53
N PHE A 123 -6.89 -18.65 -2.04
CA PHE A 123 -7.82 -17.80 -1.31
C PHE A 123 -8.31 -16.59 -2.11
N PHE A 124 -7.69 -16.32 -3.25
CA PHE A 124 -8.16 -15.23 -4.12
C PHE A 124 -9.46 -15.62 -4.82
N PRO A 125 -10.44 -14.70 -4.90
CA PRO A 125 -11.66 -14.92 -5.68
C PRO A 125 -11.43 -14.76 -7.18
N PHE A 126 -10.34 -14.07 -7.59
CA PHE A 126 -9.91 -13.90 -8.97
C PHE A 126 -8.91 -14.99 -9.36
N LYS A 127 -8.78 -15.22 -10.64
CA LYS A 127 -7.91 -16.27 -11.17
C LYS A 127 -6.47 -15.78 -11.28
N VAL A 128 -5.53 -16.58 -10.74
CA VAL A 128 -4.09 -16.38 -10.92
C VAL A 128 -3.53 -17.59 -11.67
N ILE A 129 -2.75 -17.35 -12.69
CA ILE A 129 -2.15 -18.39 -13.54
C ILE A 129 -0.64 -18.19 -13.64
N GLU A 130 0.04 -19.26 -14.04
CA GLU A 130 1.45 -19.20 -14.39
C GLU A 130 1.65 -18.64 -15.79
N LYS A 131 2.60 -17.73 -15.93
CA LYS A 131 3.17 -17.31 -17.22
C LYS A 131 4.65 -17.01 -17.03
N ASN A 132 5.51 -17.73 -17.78
CA ASN A 132 6.97 -17.56 -17.69
C ASN A 132 7.52 -17.70 -16.25
N ASN A 133 7.06 -18.71 -15.53
CA ASN A 133 7.41 -18.96 -14.12
C ASN A 133 7.05 -17.81 -13.15
N LYS A 134 6.11 -16.96 -13.52
CA LYS A 134 5.61 -15.84 -12.68
C LYS A 134 4.10 -15.91 -12.55
N PRO A 135 3.54 -15.50 -11.40
CA PRO A 135 2.09 -15.36 -11.23
C PRO A 135 1.55 -14.20 -12.09
N HIS A 136 0.44 -14.45 -12.78
CA HIS A 136 -0.30 -13.43 -13.51
C HIS A 136 -1.78 -13.51 -13.16
N VAL A 137 -2.42 -12.37 -13.00
CA VAL A 137 -3.84 -12.27 -12.74
C VAL A 137 -4.61 -12.28 -14.05
N GLU A 138 -5.58 -13.19 -14.18
CA GLU A 138 -6.50 -13.24 -15.31
C GLU A 138 -7.83 -12.64 -14.93
N VAL A 139 -8.29 -11.63 -15.67
CA VAL A 139 -9.55 -10.92 -15.45
C VAL A 139 -10.30 -10.71 -16.76
N GLN A 140 -11.62 -10.56 -16.67
CA GLN A 140 -12.46 -10.14 -17.78
C GLN A 140 -12.52 -8.61 -17.83
N VAL A 141 -12.13 -8.01 -18.96
CA VAL A 141 -12.18 -6.57 -19.22
C VAL A 141 -13.12 -6.35 -20.42
N GLY A 142 -14.33 -5.94 -20.15
CA GLY A 142 -15.36 -5.93 -21.18
C GLY A 142 -15.60 -7.34 -21.76
N SER A 143 -15.43 -7.52 -23.07
CA SER A 143 -15.56 -8.80 -23.77
C SER A 143 -14.28 -9.63 -23.83
N GLU A 144 -13.14 -9.10 -23.35
CA GLU A 144 -11.82 -9.74 -23.49
C GLU A 144 -11.29 -10.24 -22.16
N ARG A 145 -10.63 -11.39 -22.18
CA ARG A 145 -9.79 -11.84 -21.05
C ARG A 145 -8.40 -11.25 -21.18
N LYS A 146 -7.94 -10.62 -20.09
CA LYS A 146 -6.60 -10.03 -20.03
C LYS A 146 -5.81 -10.61 -18.87
N LEU A 147 -4.49 -10.67 -19.10
CA LEU A 147 -3.52 -11.08 -18.11
C LEU A 147 -2.72 -9.87 -17.68
N PHE A 148 -2.62 -9.68 -16.37
CA PHE A 148 -1.81 -8.63 -15.76
C PHE A 148 -0.76 -9.24 -14.84
N ALA A 149 0.48 -8.77 -14.97
CA ALA A 149 1.50 -9.03 -13.99
C ALA A 149 1.17 -8.28 -12.66
N PRO A 150 1.62 -8.77 -11.49
CA PRO A 150 1.46 -8.04 -10.23
C PRO A 150 2.02 -6.62 -10.28
N GLU A 151 3.09 -6.40 -11.02
CA GLU A 151 3.69 -5.09 -11.28
C GLU A 151 2.71 -4.15 -11.99
N GLU A 152 1.93 -4.65 -12.94
CA GLU A 152 0.93 -3.84 -13.66
C GLU A 152 -0.24 -3.48 -12.76
N ILE A 153 -0.72 -4.40 -11.93
CA ILE A 153 -1.78 -4.12 -10.93
C ILE A 153 -1.28 -3.10 -9.91
N SER A 154 -0.06 -3.26 -9.41
CA SER A 154 0.57 -2.31 -8.47
C SER A 154 0.75 -0.94 -9.12
N ALA A 155 1.13 -0.89 -10.40
CA ALA A 155 1.23 0.35 -11.16
C ALA A 155 -0.11 1.10 -11.25
N MET A 156 -1.23 0.39 -11.38
CA MET A 156 -2.56 1.02 -11.39
C MET A 156 -2.86 1.70 -10.04
N VAL A 157 -2.45 1.09 -8.93
CA VAL A 157 -2.56 1.71 -7.60
C VAL A 157 -1.64 2.94 -7.50
N LEU A 158 -0.39 2.84 -7.99
CA LEU A 158 0.55 3.96 -8.01
C LEU A 158 0.07 5.12 -8.88
N ILE A 159 -0.58 4.85 -10.02
CA ILE A 159 -1.23 5.88 -10.85
C ILE A 159 -2.30 6.62 -10.02
N LYS A 160 -3.13 5.91 -9.26
CA LYS A 160 -4.13 6.55 -8.40
C LYS A 160 -3.49 7.41 -7.32
N MET A 161 -2.37 6.99 -6.71
CA MET A 161 -1.62 7.80 -5.75
C MET A 161 -1.07 9.07 -6.40
N LYS A 162 -0.53 8.95 -7.61
CA LYS A 162 -0.05 10.08 -8.41
C LYS A 162 -1.19 11.06 -8.73
N GLU A 163 -2.34 10.57 -9.21
CA GLU A 163 -3.51 11.40 -9.51
C GLU A 163 -4.01 12.17 -8.28
N ILE A 164 -4.06 11.53 -7.11
CA ILE A 164 -4.44 12.16 -5.85
C ILE A 164 -3.46 13.29 -5.51
N ALA A 165 -2.17 13.06 -5.66
CA ALA A 165 -1.15 14.07 -5.40
C ALA A 165 -1.20 15.23 -6.40
N GLU A 166 -1.36 14.95 -7.69
CA GLU A 166 -1.47 15.95 -8.74
C GLU A 166 -2.72 16.83 -8.58
N ALA A 167 -3.86 16.23 -8.23
CA ALA A 167 -5.10 16.96 -7.94
C ALA A 167 -4.92 17.92 -6.74
N TYR A 168 -4.25 17.47 -5.69
CA TYR A 168 -3.98 18.28 -4.50
C TYR A 168 -2.98 19.43 -4.76
N LEU A 169 -1.92 19.15 -5.54
CA LEU A 169 -0.84 20.09 -5.79
C LEU A 169 -1.11 21.02 -6.97
N GLY A 170 -2.07 20.70 -7.83
CA GLY A 170 -2.38 21.47 -9.03
C GLY A 170 -1.29 21.41 -10.11
N LYS A 171 -0.42 20.39 -10.08
CA LYS A 171 0.70 20.22 -11.03
C LYS A 171 1.04 18.76 -11.26
N SER A 172 1.68 18.47 -12.38
CA SER A 172 2.16 17.15 -12.72
C SER A 172 3.32 16.70 -11.81
N ILE A 173 3.33 15.43 -11.44
CA ILE A 173 4.32 14.78 -10.60
C ILE A 173 5.03 13.68 -11.38
N GLN A 174 6.36 13.73 -11.34
CA GLN A 174 7.20 12.71 -11.98
C GLN A 174 8.01 11.88 -10.98
N ASN A 175 8.38 12.46 -9.83
CA ASN A 175 9.30 11.84 -8.89
C ASN A 175 8.57 11.29 -7.66
N ALA A 176 8.93 10.07 -7.25
CA ALA A 176 8.40 9.44 -6.07
C ALA A 176 9.47 8.66 -5.30
N VAL A 177 9.23 8.53 -3.99
CA VAL A 177 9.88 7.53 -3.14
C VAL A 177 8.80 6.53 -2.70
N VAL A 178 9.10 5.24 -2.77
CA VAL A 178 8.15 4.16 -2.44
C VAL A 178 8.70 3.32 -1.31
N THR A 179 7.86 2.95 -0.36
CA THR A 179 8.25 2.06 0.75
C THR A 179 7.97 0.60 0.43
N VAL A 180 8.79 -0.29 1.01
CA VAL A 180 8.65 -1.74 0.94
C VAL A 180 8.98 -2.37 2.29
N PRO A 181 8.45 -3.56 2.61
CA PRO A 181 8.86 -4.30 3.81
C PRO A 181 10.37 -4.56 3.83
N ALA A 182 10.96 -4.55 5.02
CA ALA A 182 12.41 -4.77 5.17
C ALA A 182 12.87 -6.15 4.67
N TYR A 183 11.99 -7.15 4.70
CA TYR A 183 12.26 -8.51 4.23
C TYR A 183 12.12 -8.70 2.71
N PHE A 184 11.66 -7.68 1.96
CA PHE A 184 11.62 -7.79 0.49
C PHE A 184 13.02 -8.04 -0.06
N ASN A 185 13.13 -9.04 -0.91
CA ASN A 185 14.35 -9.33 -1.66
C ASN A 185 14.52 -8.37 -2.86
N ASP A 186 15.67 -8.46 -3.52
CA ASP A 186 16.00 -7.58 -4.65
C ASP A 186 15.01 -7.69 -5.81
N ALA A 187 14.50 -8.90 -6.08
CA ALA A 187 13.50 -9.10 -7.13
C ALA A 187 12.18 -8.37 -6.82
N GLN A 188 11.72 -8.40 -5.58
CA GLN A 188 10.51 -7.69 -5.13
C GLN A 188 10.72 -6.17 -5.13
N ARG A 189 11.90 -5.70 -4.73
CA ARG A 189 12.27 -4.28 -4.79
C ARG A 189 12.32 -3.77 -6.21
N GLN A 190 12.96 -4.53 -7.11
CA GLN A 190 13.01 -4.17 -8.53
C GLN A 190 11.61 -4.17 -9.15
N ALA A 191 10.79 -5.19 -8.89
CA ALA A 191 9.42 -5.26 -9.38
C ALA A 191 8.54 -4.10 -8.88
N THR A 192 8.75 -3.65 -7.63
CA THR A 192 8.09 -2.44 -7.11
C THR A 192 8.56 -1.18 -7.85
N LYS A 193 9.86 -1.07 -8.16
CA LYS A 193 10.39 0.01 -8.96
C LYS A 193 9.84 -0.01 -10.39
N ASP A 194 9.75 -1.19 -10.99
CA ASP A 194 9.19 -1.39 -12.34
C ASP A 194 7.70 -0.98 -12.38
N ALA A 195 6.94 -1.30 -11.32
CA ALA A 195 5.56 -0.81 -11.19
C ALA A 195 5.48 0.72 -11.19
N GLY A 196 6.43 1.40 -10.54
CA GLY A 196 6.55 2.86 -10.59
C GLY A 196 6.83 3.38 -12.00
N VAL A 197 7.73 2.75 -12.73
CA VAL A 197 8.03 3.10 -14.13
C VAL A 197 6.79 2.92 -15.02
N ILE A 198 6.07 1.81 -14.87
CA ILE A 198 4.80 1.57 -15.59
C ILE A 198 3.76 2.65 -15.24
N ALA A 199 3.75 3.14 -14.01
CA ALA A 199 2.88 4.24 -13.57
C ALA A 199 3.34 5.62 -14.07
N GLY A 200 4.43 5.72 -14.80
CA GLY A 200 5.01 6.98 -15.27
C GLY A 200 5.65 7.80 -14.15
N LEU A 201 6.20 7.11 -13.14
CA LEU A 201 6.95 7.70 -12.03
C LEU A 201 8.43 7.35 -12.13
N ASN A 202 9.28 8.34 -11.90
CA ASN A 202 10.69 8.12 -11.58
C ASN A 202 10.78 7.76 -10.09
N VAL A 203 10.99 6.49 -9.78
CA VAL A 203 11.17 6.01 -8.41
C VAL A 203 12.61 6.29 -7.97
N MET A 204 12.81 7.40 -7.29
CA MET A 204 14.12 7.87 -6.87
C MET A 204 14.76 6.97 -5.80
N ARG A 205 13.93 6.44 -4.89
CA ARG A 205 14.35 5.54 -3.82
C ARG A 205 13.27 4.51 -3.50
N ILE A 206 13.71 3.30 -3.17
CA ILE A 206 12.94 2.29 -2.44
C ILE A 206 13.47 2.27 -1.01
N ILE A 207 12.61 2.46 -0.02
CA ILE A 207 12.97 2.57 1.40
C ILE A 207 12.22 1.51 2.20
N ASN A 208 12.89 0.95 3.22
CA ASN A 208 12.25 -0.01 4.12
C ASN A 208 11.18 0.68 4.98
N GLU A 209 10.01 0.09 5.10
CA GLU A 209 8.90 0.56 5.92
C GLU A 209 9.31 0.85 7.37
N PRO A 210 10.05 -0.03 8.08
CA PRO A 210 10.49 0.28 9.45
C PRO A 210 11.50 1.42 9.53
N THR A 211 12.38 1.58 8.54
CA THR A 211 13.29 2.73 8.45
C THR A 211 12.48 4.00 8.24
N ALA A 212 11.49 3.94 7.38
CA ALA A 212 10.52 4.98 7.13
C ALA A 212 9.85 5.45 8.42
N ALA A 213 9.36 4.52 9.20
CA ALA A 213 8.76 4.79 10.48
C ALA A 213 9.71 5.48 11.47
N ALA A 214 10.94 4.98 11.59
CA ALA A 214 11.93 5.53 12.50
C ALA A 214 12.30 6.99 12.16
N ILE A 215 12.49 7.30 10.87
CA ILE A 215 12.75 8.66 10.41
C ILE A 215 11.54 9.56 10.67
N ALA A 216 10.33 9.05 10.48
CA ALA A 216 9.10 9.77 10.76
C ALA A 216 8.99 10.28 12.19
N TYR A 217 9.52 9.52 13.13
CA TYR A 217 9.60 9.91 14.55
C TYR A 217 10.84 10.76 14.88
N GLY A 218 11.64 11.16 13.87
CA GLY A 218 12.84 11.96 14.05
C GLY A 218 13.93 11.25 14.85
N LEU A 219 13.97 9.92 14.79
CA LEU A 219 14.94 9.12 15.54
C LEU A 219 16.35 9.20 14.93
N ASP A 220 16.43 9.57 13.66
CA ASP A 220 17.66 9.88 12.91
C ASP A 220 18.44 11.08 13.47
N LYS A 221 17.74 12.02 14.13
CA LYS A 221 18.31 13.28 14.62
C LYS A 221 18.85 13.19 16.05
N ARG A 222 18.73 12.03 16.69
CA ARG A 222 19.18 11.84 18.07
C ARG A 222 20.60 11.31 18.05
N GLU A 223 21.49 11.90 18.84
CA GLU A 223 22.88 11.47 18.97
C GLU A 223 23.04 10.09 19.60
N GLY A 224 24.11 9.40 19.20
CA GLY A 224 24.54 8.10 19.69
C GLY A 224 23.78 6.91 19.09
N GLU A 225 24.36 5.73 19.27
CA GLU A 225 23.76 4.47 18.84
C GLU A 225 22.46 4.15 19.59
N LYS A 226 21.45 3.71 18.85
CA LYS A 226 20.15 3.30 19.40
C LYS A 226 19.62 2.06 18.72
N ASN A 227 19.06 1.18 19.55
CA ASN A 227 18.29 0.04 19.09
C ASN A 227 16.80 0.34 19.18
N ILE A 228 16.09 0.16 18.07
CA ILE A 228 14.67 0.51 17.93
C ILE A 228 13.92 -0.71 17.46
N LEU A 229 12.87 -1.07 18.20
CA LEU A 229 11.90 -2.06 17.75
C LEU A 229 10.74 -1.34 17.08
N VAL A 230 10.51 -1.65 15.80
CA VAL A 230 9.34 -1.22 15.06
C VAL A 230 8.33 -2.36 15.04
N PHE A 231 7.13 -2.08 15.56
CA PHE A 231 5.99 -2.99 15.59
C PHE A 231 4.95 -2.46 14.62
N ASP A 232 4.81 -3.10 13.46
CA ASP A 232 3.89 -2.71 12.41
C ASP A 232 2.80 -3.77 12.23
N LEU A 233 1.59 -3.45 12.66
CA LEU A 233 0.40 -4.29 12.49
C LEU A 233 -0.53 -3.61 11.49
N GLY A 234 -0.41 -4.04 10.24
CA GLY A 234 -1.20 -3.54 9.13
C GLY A 234 -2.58 -4.18 8.98
N GLY A 235 -3.19 -4.01 7.79
CA GLY A 235 -4.48 -4.64 7.47
C GLY A 235 -4.37 -6.14 7.26
N GLY A 236 -3.33 -6.60 6.59
CA GLY A 236 -3.13 -8.00 6.22
C GLY A 236 -1.81 -8.61 6.65
N THR A 237 -0.89 -7.82 7.20
CA THR A 237 0.44 -8.27 7.64
C THR A 237 0.77 -7.71 9.02
N PHE A 238 1.58 -8.46 9.75
CA PHE A 238 2.23 -8.06 10.99
C PHE A 238 3.73 -8.18 10.84
N ASP A 239 4.45 -7.09 11.03
CA ASP A 239 5.88 -6.99 10.84
C ASP A 239 6.53 -6.41 12.10
N VAL A 240 7.58 -7.06 12.58
CA VAL A 240 8.44 -6.58 13.67
C VAL A 240 9.86 -6.48 13.14
N SER A 241 10.47 -5.31 13.29
CA SER A 241 11.84 -5.07 12.83
C SER A 241 12.66 -4.46 13.95
N LEU A 242 13.85 -5.02 14.16
CA LEU A 242 14.88 -4.44 15.03
C LEU A 242 15.83 -3.63 14.16
N LEU A 243 15.93 -2.35 14.46
CA LEU A 243 16.84 -1.41 13.80
C LEU A 243 17.92 -0.95 14.75
N THR A 244 19.14 -0.80 14.26
CA THR A 244 20.18 0.01 14.88
C THR A 244 20.30 1.32 14.10
N ILE A 245 20.38 2.43 14.82
CA ILE A 245 20.63 3.76 14.25
C ILE A 245 21.88 4.30 14.92
N ASP A 246 22.88 4.57 14.12
CA ASP A 246 24.11 5.23 14.56
C ASP A 246 24.46 6.39 13.63
N ASN A 247 24.52 7.60 14.19
CA ASN A 247 24.86 8.84 13.45
C ASN A 247 24.07 9.02 12.14
N GLY A 248 22.76 8.72 12.18
CA GLY A 248 21.86 8.83 11.02
C GLY A 248 21.92 7.66 10.03
N VAL A 249 22.78 6.67 10.27
CA VAL A 249 22.82 5.43 9.48
C VAL A 249 21.91 4.39 10.10
N PHE A 250 21.01 3.84 9.28
CA PHE A 250 20.05 2.82 9.68
C PHE A 250 20.50 1.44 9.21
N GLU A 251 20.49 0.49 10.13
CA GLU A 251 20.72 -0.91 9.84
C GLU A 251 19.54 -1.74 10.34
N VAL A 252 18.99 -2.61 9.48
CA VAL A 252 17.97 -3.58 9.88
C VAL A 252 18.70 -4.84 10.39
N VAL A 253 18.69 -5.03 11.70
CA VAL A 253 19.40 -6.13 12.36
C VAL A 253 18.63 -7.44 12.24
N ALA A 254 17.31 -7.38 12.41
CA ALA A 254 16.44 -8.56 12.35
C ALA A 254 15.02 -8.18 11.98
N THR A 255 14.32 -9.10 11.35
CA THR A 255 12.90 -9.01 11.05
C THR A 255 12.19 -10.31 11.42
N ASN A 256 10.96 -10.19 11.88
CA ASN A 256 10.03 -11.30 12.09
C ASN A 256 8.60 -10.80 11.88
N GLY A 257 7.62 -11.69 11.92
CA GLY A 257 6.23 -11.31 11.76
C GLY A 257 5.36 -12.44 11.25
N ASP A 258 4.17 -12.07 10.80
CA ASP A 258 3.22 -12.99 10.16
C ASP A 258 2.57 -12.28 8.96
N THR A 259 2.83 -12.80 7.78
CA THR A 259 2.32 -12.23 6.51
C THR A 259 0.81 -12.42 6.31
N HIS A 260 0.14 -13.14 7.22
CA HIS A 260 -1.30 -13.42 7.20
C HIS A 260 -1.99 -13.04 8.51
N LEU A 261 -1.43 -12.10 9.26
CA LEU A 261 -2.02 -11.56 10.48
C LEU A 261 -2.16 -10.04 10.37
N GLY A 262 -3.37 -9.54 10.48
CA GLY A 262 -3.65 -8.11 10.44
C GLY A 262 -5.06 -7.75 10.85
N GLY A 263 -5.44 -6.50 10.60
CA GLY A 263 -6.76 -5.97 10.94
C GLY A 263 -7.92 -6.71 10.28
N GLU A 264 -7.71 -7.33 9.11
CA GLU A 264 -8.72 -8.13 8.42
C GLU A 264 -9.03 -9.44 9.15
N ASP A 265 -8.04 -10.03 9.84
CA ASP A 265 -8.26 -11.24 10.66
C ASP A 265 -9.11 -10.92 11.89
N PHE A 266 -8.95 -9.75 12.47
CA PHE A 266 -9.81 -9.28 13.56
C PHE A 266 -11.24 -9.10 13.08
N ASP A 267 -11.43 -8.49 11.90
CA ASP A 267 -12.74 -8.34 11.27
C ASP A 267 -13.38 -9.72 11.02
N GLN A 268 -12.63 -10.66 10.50
CA GLN A 268 -13.12 -12.01 10.21
C GLN A 268 -13.59 -12.75 11.47
N ARG A 269 -12.86 -12.64 12.58
CA ARG A 269 -13.27 -13.24 13.86
C ARG A 269 -14.59 -12.67 14.37
N VAL A 270 -14.77 -11.36 14.27
CA VAL A 270 -16.02 -10.68 14.65
C VAL A 270 -17.16 -11.07 13.72
N MET A 271 -16.89 -11.14 12.41
CA MET A 271 -17.87 -11.61 11.42
C MET A 271 -18.34 -13.02 11.74
N ASP A 272 -17.43 -13.95 12.01
CA ASP A 272 -17.74 -15.34 12.31
C ASP A 272 -18.63 -15.45 13.56
N HIS A 273 -18.34 -14.64 14.58
CA HIS A 273 -19.19 -14.56 15.77
C HIS A 273 -20.63 -14.16 15.42
N PHE A 274 -20.80 -13.06 14.66
CA PHE A 274 -22.14 -12.58 14.30
C PHE A 274 -22.86 -13.49 13.32
N ILE A 275 -22.16 -14.14 12.41
CA ILE A 275 -22.76 -15.16 11.51
C ILE A 275 -23.34 -16.33 12.32
N LYS A 276 -22.56 -16.86 13.27
CA LYS A 276 -23.02 -17.93 14.17
C LYS A 276 -24.21 -17.47 15.01
N LEU A 277 -24.16 -16.27 15.59
CA LEU A 277 -25.23 -15.71 16.40
C LEU A 277 -26.52 -15.52 15.59
N TYR A 278 -26.41 -14.97 14.38
CA TYR A 278 -27.54 -14.77 13.48
C TYR A 278 -28.17 -16.10 13.08
N LYS A 279 -27.35 -17.10 12.72
CA LYS A 279 -27.81 -18.46 12.40
C LYS A 279 -28.58 -19.09 13.58
N LYS A 280 -28.05 -18.92 14.80
CA LYS A 280 -28.74 -19.42 16.03
C LYS A 280 -30.09 -18.73 16.27
N LYS A 281 -30.14 -17.38 16.08
CA LYS A 281 -31.37 -16.60 16.36
C LYS A 281 -32.42 -16.67 15.26
N LYS A 282 -32.01 -16.77 13.98
CA LYS A 282 -32.90 -16.64 12.81
C LYS A 282 -32.99 -17.92 11.95
N GLY A 283 -32.22 -18.95 12.24
CA GLY A 283 -32.17 -20.18 11.46
C GLY A 283 -31.59 -20.06 10.06
N LYS A 284 -31.04 -18.87 9.71
CA LYS A 284 -30.50 -18.54 8.36
C LYS A 284 -29.00 -18.37 8.40
N ASP A 285 -28.30 -19.03 7.47
CA ASP A 285 -26.86 -18.85 7.29
C ASP A 285 -26.60 -17.78 6.22
N ILE A 286 -26.12 -16.60 6.65
CA ILE A 286 -25.88 -15.47 5.75
C ILE A 286 -24.68 -15.67 4.82
N ARG A 287 -23.81 -16.67 5.06
CA ARG A 287 -22.69 -17.01 4.16
C ARG A 287 -23.14 -17.41 2.76
N LYS A 288 -24.40 -17.81 2.62
CA LYS A 288 -25.02 -18.11 1.32
C LYS A 288 -25.31 -16.85 0.47
N SER A 289 -25.15 -15.67 1.03
CA SER A 289 -25.39 -14.40 0.36
C SER A 289 -24.15 -13.50 0.43
N ASN A 290 -23.39 -13.41 -0.65
CA ASN A 290 -22.22 -12.54 -0.74
C ASN A 290 -22.55 -11.10 -0.32
N ARG A 291 -23.71 -10.57 -0.74
CA ARG A 291 -24.17 -9.23 -0.37
C ARG A 291 -24.32 -9.06 1.14
N ALA A 292 -24.90 -10.06 1.82
CA ALA A 292 -25.09 -10.00 3.27
C ALA A 292 -23.75 -10.09 4.02
N VAL A 293 -22.84 -10.97 3.58
CA VAL A 293 -21.48 -11.09 4.12
C VAL A 293 -20.71 -9.75 4.00
N GLN A 294 -20.75 -9.13 2.84
CA GLN A 294 -20.01 -7.87 2.63
C GLN A 294 -20.64 -6.70 3.40
N LYS A 295 -21.97 -6.67 3.53
CA LYS A 295 -22.62 -5.68 4.39
C LYS A 295 -22.16 -5.83 5.84
N LEU A 296 -22.10 -7.07 6.34
CA LEU A 296 -21.59 -7.34 7.68
C LEU A 296 -20.13 -6.93 7.81
N ARG A 297 -19.26 -7.27 6.83
CA ARG A 297 -17.85 -6.89 6.81
C ARG A 297 -17.67 -5.38 6.94
N ARG A 298 -18.40 -4.61 6.15
CA ARG A 298 -18.32 -3.14 6.20
C ARG A 298 -18.71 -2.58 7.57
N GLU A 299 -19.74 -3.11 8.18
CA GLU A 299 -20.19 -2.64 9.51
C GLU A 299 -19.22 -3.08 10.62
N VAL A 300 -18.59 -4.26 10.50
CA VAL A 300 -17.55 -4.73 11.43
C VAL A 300 -16.30 -3.86 11.31
N GLU A 301 -15.82 -3.60 10.08
CA GLU A 301 -14.68 -2.70 9.85
C GLU A 301 -14.94 -1.30 10.41
N LYS A 302 -16.15 -0.77 10.21
CA LYS A 302 -16.56 0.52 10.76
C LYS A 302 -16.56 0.51 12.29
N ALA A 303 -17.08 -0.55 12.91
CA ALA A 303 -17.09 -0.68 14.36
C ALA A 303 -15.67 -0.77 14.93
N LYS A 304 -14.79 -1.58 14.32
CA LYS A 304 -13.38 -1.66 14.68
C LYS A 304 -12.68 -0.30 14.65
N ARG A 305 -12.97 0.53 13.64
CA ARG A 305 -12.39 1.88 13.53
C ARG A 305 -12.92 2.86 14.58
N ALA A 306 -14.11 2.61 15.11
CA ALA A 306 -14.75 3.46 16.12
C ALA A 306 -14.37 3.07 17.55
N SER A 307 -13.94 1.83 17.80
CA SER A 307 -13.46 1.34 19.10
C SER A 307 -12.01 1.72 19.33
#